data_2f34772f0e699e77abba08defd292e9d
#
_entry.id   2f34772f0e699e77abba08defd292e9d
#
_cell.length_a   1.000
_cell.length_b   1.000
_cell.length_c   1.000
_cell.angle_alpha   90.00
_cell.angle_beta   90.00
_cell.angle_gamma   90.00
#
_symmetry.space_group_name_H-M   'P 1'
#
loop_
_entity.id
_entity.type
_entity.pdbx_description
1 polymer ?
#
loop_
_entity_poly.entity_id
_entity_poly.type
_entity_poly.pdbx_seq_one_letter_code
_entity_poly.pdbx_strand_id
1 'polypeptide(L)'
;MNGYFYVLTTIDIFVLCFMCVLTRLSESLNKKQKRGFFFAFILIAFISVLEVVTLKVDGLPVRYRWINIISNYLGFGLTPSVCICLVYVLDKKTKLRWEFKLAILCEIIYLLVLAISIPSGLVFSVSQENIYSRGPYFFIYIFAYFISIFYLSLSTILVSKQFQNRSKALIYPLIIFLAAETIIQIMVPNLHVSWLCVTLLSVLYFIYCSEMWNQLDSLTGLLNQNSFLNRSHEMNYTNGMLIVFDVNDFKHVNDVYGHVKGDLCLSIIANCIKKAYAKYGYCYRIGGDEFCVLLKNCRNEESCSIQFDHLMKSKQRKYKYLPSVSYGSALLLTGDIVSVKDLADQNMYSYKQKNKRKKGQ
;
A
#
# COMPACT_ATOMS: atom_id res chain seq x y z
N MET A 1 20.23 -35.07 -1.40
CA MET A 1 19.57 -33.76 -1.32
C MET A 1 20.48 -32.82 -0.57
N ASN A 2 20.81 -31.70 -1.16
CA ASN A 2 21.93 -30.86 -0.73
C ASN A 2 21.63 -30.15 0.60
N GLY A 3 22.53 -30.25 1.58
CA GLY A 3 22.37 -29.63 2.92
C GLY A 3 22.10 -28.13 2.88
N TYR A 4 22.47 -27.44 1.79
CA TYR A 4 22.22 -26.01 1.61
C TYR A 4 20.73 -25.65 1.62
N PHE A 5 19.83 -26.49 1.10
CA PHE A 5 18.40 -26.21 1.07
C PHE A 5 17.80 -26.08 2.48
N TYR A 6 18.18 -26.98 3.40
CA TYR A 6 17.73 -26.89 4.79
C TYR A 6 18.26 -25.66 5.50
N VAL A 7 19.50 -25.28 5.21
CA VAL A 7 20.10 -24.05 5.76
C VAL A 7 19.34 -22.83 5.25
N LEU A 8 19.07 -22.75 3.95
CA LEU A 8 18.30 -21.64 3.37
C LEU A 8 16.90 -21.54 3.97
N THR A 9 16.16 -22.66 4.08
CA THR A 9 14.82 -22.64 4.68
C THR A 9 14.86 -22.26 6.17
N THR A 10 15.91 -22.66 6.90
CA THR A 10 16.06 -22.25 8.31
C THR A 10 16.28 -20.75 8.42
N ILE A 11 17.14 -20.17 7.57
CA ILE A 11 17.36 -18.72 7.50
C ILE A 11 16.05 -18.00 7.14
N ASP A 12 15.32 -18.53 6.17
CA ASP A 12 14.03 -18.01 5.70
C ASP A 12 13.01 -17.88 6.85
N ILE A 13 12.80 -18.98 7.58
CA ILE A 13 11.90 -19.01 8.73
C ILE A 13 12.36 -18.03 9.80
N PHE A 14 13.66 -17.95 10.09
CA PHE A 14 14.21 -17.02 11.07
C PHE A 14 13.91 -15.56 10.69
N VAL A 15 14.16 -15.19 9.42
CA VAL A 15 13.85 -13.85 8.89
C VAL A 15 12.36 -13.55 9.01
N LEU A 16 11.48 -14.48 8.63
CA LEU A 16 10.03 -14.29 8.71
C LEU A 16 9.53 -14.15 10.15
N CYS A 17 10.08 -14.93 11.11
CA CYS A 17 9.79 -14.75 12.52
C CYS A 17 10.20 -13.35 13.03
N PHE A 18 11.40 -12.89 12.64
CA PHE A 18 11.87 -11.55 12.96
C PHE A 18 10.96 -10.48 12.36
N MET A 19 10.53 -10.63 11.10
CA MET A 19 9.57 -9.73 10.46
C MET A 19 8.20 -9.70 11.14
N CYS A 20 7.74 -10.81 11.71
CA CYS A 20 6.53 -10.84 12.53
C CYS A 20 6.67 -9.96 13.79
N VAL A 21 7.84 -9.98 14.43
CA VAL A 21 8.13 -9.11 15.58
C VAL A 21 8.18 -7.64 15.16
N LEU A 22 8.94 -7.31 14.10
CA LEU A 22 9.03 -5.95 13.56
C LEU A 22 7.65 -5.40 13.17
N THR A 23 6.81 -6.22 12.56
CA THR A 23 5.44 -5.83 12.20
C THR A 23 4.62 -5.42 13.42
N ARG A 24 4.76 -6.12 14.54
CA ARG A 24 4.08 -5.75 15.79
C ARG A 24 4.60 -4.43 16.37
N LEU A 25 5.90 -4.19 16.31
CA LEU A 25 6.56 -3.00 16.86
C LEU A 25 6.38 -1.74 15.97
N SER A 26 6.15 -1.91 14.66
CA SER A 26 6.04 -0.79 13.73
C SER A 26 4.92 0.17 14.11
N GLU A 27 5.23 1.46 14.31
CA GLU A 27 4.27 2.52 14.60
C GLU A 27 3.59 3.09 13.34
N SER A 28 4.23 2.95 12.18
CA SER A 28 3.72 3.45 10.90
C SER A 28 2.51 2.67 10.37
N LEU A 29 2.31 1.44 10.85
CA LEU A 29 1.27 0.53 10.39
C LEU A 29 0.07 0.50 11.34
N ASN A 30 -1.13 0.59 10.80
CA ASN A 30 -2.35 0.41 11.57
C ASN A 30 -2.63 -1.08 11.89
N LYS A 31 -3.59 -1.36 12.80
CA LYS A 31 -3.93 -2.73 13.24
C LYS A 31 -4.26 -3.68 12.07
N LYS A 32 -4.94 -3.19 11.02
CA LYS A 32 -5.30 -4.00 9.86
C LYS A 32 -4.06 -4.37 9.05
N GLN A 33 -3.17 -3.41 8.81
CA GLN A 33 -1.92 -3.61 8.08
C GLN A 33 -0.98 -4.56 8.81
N LYS A 34 -0.83 -4.39 10.14
CA LYS A 34 -0.06 -5.31 10.97
C LYS A 34 -0.56 -6.76 10.84
N ARG A 35 -1.89 -6.97 10.90
CA ARG A 35 -2.48 -8.30 10.71
C ARG A 35 -2.19 -8.86 9.31
N GLY A 36 -2.34 -8.04 8.26
CA GLY A 36 -2.10 -8.49 6.89
C GLY A 36 -0.66 -8.96 6.67
N PHE A 37 0.34 -8.19 7.11
CA PHE A 37 1.74 -8.60 7.04
C PHE A 37 2.03 -9.83 7.89
N PHE A 38 1.52 -9.87 9.12
CA PHE A 38 1.70 -11.00 10.01
C PHE A 38 1.18 -12.31 9.38
N PHE A 39 -0.03 -12.28 8.79
CA PHE A 39 -0.56 -13.45 8.09
C PHE A 39 0.26 -13.81 6.84
N ALA A 40 0.71 -12.82 6.06
CA ALA A 40 1.56 -13.08 4.90
C ALA A 40 2.87 -13.76 5.29
N PHE A 41 3.58 -13.27 6.32
CA PHE A 41 4.84 -13.87 6.79
C PHE A 41 4.65 -15.28 7.34
N ILE A 42 3.59 -15.52 8.13
CA ILE A 42 3.27 -16.88 8.61
C ILE A 42 2.94 -17.80 7.44
N LEU A 43 2.19 -17.31 6.46
CA LEU A 43 1.81 -18.11 5.30
C LEU A 43 3.04 -18.50 4.47
N ILE A 44 3.97 -17.56 4.23
CA ILE A 44 5.23 -17.86 3.53
C ILE A 44 6.04 -18.89 4.31
N ALA A 45 6.22 -18.72 5.63
CA ALA A 45 6.94 -19.68 6.46
C ALA A 45 6.29 -21.07 6.42
N PHE A 46 4.95 -21.14 6.47
CA PHE A 46 4.23 -22.39 6.38
C PHE A 46 4.45 -23.10 5.04
N ILE A 47 4.39 -22.37 3.91
CA ILE A 47 4.59 -22.95 2.59
C ILE A 47 6.05 -23.38 2.41
N SER A 48 7.04 -22.61 2.93
CA SER A 48 8.46 -23.02 2.95
C SER A 48 8.68 -24.33 3.70
N VAL A 49 7.98 -24.53 4.82
CA VAL A 49 8.00 -25.82 5.56
C VAL A 49 7.33 -26.92 4.76
N LEU A 50 6.22 -26.67 4.07
CA LEU A 50 5.56 -27.67 3.21
C LEU A 50 6.47 -28.14 2.09
N GLU A 51 7.27 -27.26 1.47
CA GLU A 51 8.26 -27.64 0.45
C GLU A 51 9.32 -28.58 1.04
N VAL A 52 9.85 -28.28 2.24
CA VAL A 52 10.76 -29.20 2.95
C VAL A 52 10.12 -30.56 3.19
N VAL A 53 8.86 -30.59 3.64
CA VAL A 53 8.12 -31.82 3.90
C VAL A 53 7.96 -32.60 2.60
N THR A 54 7.54 -31.96 1.52
CA THR A 54 7.40 -32.59 0.20
C THR A 54 8.70 -33.25 -0.25
N LEU A 55 9.81 -32.51 -0.22
CA LEU A 55 11.11 -33.01 -0.65
C LEU A 55 11.66 -34.14 0.25
N LYS A 56 11.32 -34.16 1.54
CA LYS A 56 11.71 -35.23 2.46
C LYS A 56 10.89 -36.50 2.29
N VAL A 57 9.61 -36.34 1.95
CA VAL A 57 8.66 -37.45 1.92
C VAL A 57 8.64 -38.11 0.54
N ASP A 58 9.06 -37.41 -0.50
CA ASP A 58 9.11 -37.90 -1.87
C ASP A 58 10.03 -39.14 -1.99
N GLY A 59 9.53 -40.20 -2.57
CA GLY A 59 10.22 -41.50 -2.67
C GLY A 59 10.29 -42.32 -1.38
N LEU A 60 9.71 -41.88 -0.25
CA LEU A 60 9.60 -42.67 0.96
C LEU A 60 8.48 -43.74 0.83
N PRO A 61 8.44 -44.78 1.73
CA PRO A 61 7.42 -45.82 1.68
C PRO A 61 6.00 -45.26 1.55
N VAL A 62 5.13 -46.04 0.86
CA VAL A 62 3.75 -45.67 0.49
C VAL A 62 2.91 -45.12 1.64
N ARG A 63 3.18 -45.52 2.88
CA ARG A 63 2.49 -45.01 4.07
C ARG A 63 2.57 -43.48 4.21
N TYR A 64 3.60 -42.82 3.60
CA TYR A 64 3.79 -41.37 3.65
C TYR A 64 3.20 -40.64 2.43
N ARG A 65 2.63 -41.35 1.46
CA ARG A 65 2.08 -40.80 0.21
C ARG A 65 1.03 -39.70 0.47
N TRP A 66 0.18 -39.88 1.47
CA TRP A 66 -0.84 -38.89 1.80
C TRP A 66 -0.23 -37.56 2.28
N ILE A 67 0.92 -37.57 3.00
CA ILE A 67 1.64 -36.39 3.41
C ILE A 67 2.15 -35.66 2.18
N ASN A 68 2.75 -36.38 1.22
CA ASN A 68 3.24 -35.83 -0.03
C ASN A 68 2.10 -35.14 -0.83
N ILE A 69 0.95 -35.80 -0.94
CA ILE A 69 -0.24 -35.24 -1.61
C ILE A 69 -0.71 -33.95 -0.93
N ILE A 70 -0.90 -33.97 0.39
CA ILE A 70 -1.40 -32.80 1.13
C ILE A 70 -0.41 -31.66 1.09
N SER A 71 0.89 -31.95 1.24
CA SER A 71 1.94 -30.89 1.20
C SER A 71 1.99 -30.22 -0.16
N ASN A 72 1.90 -30.97 -1.27
CA ASN A 72 1.85 -30.41 -2.62
C ASN A 72 0.54 -29.62 -2.85
N TYR A 73 -0.61 -30.16 -2.45
CA TYR A 73 -1.90 -29.49 -2.57
C TYR A 73 -1.91 -28.14 -1.86
N LEU A 74 -1.45 -28.10 -0.59
CA LEU A 74 -1.38 -26.87 0.19
C LEU A 74 -0.29 -25.94 -0.32
N GLY A 75 0.88 -26.45 -0.71
CA GLY A 75 1.98 -25.67 -1.26
C GLY A 75 1.56 -24.91 -2.51
N PHE A 76 1.04 -25.62 -3.51
CA PHE A 76 0.56 -24.98 -4.75
C PHE A 76 -0.69 -24.12 -4.51
N GLY A 77 -1.62 -24.59 -3.67
CA GLY A 77 -2.87 -23.91 -3.42
C GLY A 77 -2.73 -22.59 -2.67
N LEU A 78 -1.84 -22.52 -1.70
CA LEU A 78 -1.71 -21.33 -0.86
C LEU A 78 -0.72 -20.29 -1.43
N THR A 79 0.05 -20.63 -2.45
CA THR A 79 1.03 -19.71 -3.06
C THR A 79 0.39 -18.41 -3.57
N PRO A 80 -0.71 -18.39 -4.35
CA PRO A 80 -1.33 -17.14 -4.77
C PRO A 80 -1.93 -16.34 -3.61
N SER A 81 -2.35 -17.00 -2.53
CA SER A 81 -2.90 -16.37 -1.32
C SER A 81 -1.91 -15.42 -0.64
N VAL A 82 -0.59 -15.62 -0.80
CA VAL A 82 0.44 -14.69 -0.30
C VAL A 82 0.24 -13.30 -0.88
N CYS A 83 0.08 -13.20 -2.21
CA CYS A 83 -0.18 -11.93 -2.89
C CYS A 83 -1.50 -11.28 -2.43
N ILE A 84 -2.55 -12.09 -2.22
CA ILE A 84 -3.85 -11.62 -1.72
C ILE A 84 -3.70 -11.02 -0.31
N CYS A 85 -2.94 -11.67 0.58
CA CYS A 85 -2.63 -11.13 1.92
C CYS A 85 -1.87 -9.79 1.84
N LEU A 86 -0.91 -9.66 0.92
CA LEU A 86 -0.16 -8.41 0.73
C LEU A 86 -1.04 -7.31 0.12
N VAL A 87 -1.98 -7.61 -0.77
CA VAL A 87 -2.98 -6.63 -1.25
C VAL A 87 -3.90 -6.16 -0.12
N TYR A 88 -4.26 -7.05 0.81
CA TYR A 88 -5.08 -6.68 1.97
C TYR A 88 -4.44 -5.57 2.83
N VAL A 89 -3.11 -5.53 2.89
CA VAL A 89 -2.34 -4.49 3.59
C VAL A 89 -2.55 -3.10 2.99
N LEU A 90 -2.71 -3.00 1.66
CA LEU A 90 -2.85 -1.72 0.95
C LEU A 90 -4.17 -1.01 1.23
N ASP A 91 -5.20 -1.71 1.67
CA ASP A 91 -6.53 -1.13 1.84
C ASP A 91 -6.69 -0.47 3.22
N LYS A 92 -6.86 0.87 3.24
CA LYS A 92 -7.15 1.64 4.47
C LYS A 92 -8.58 1.47 4.98
N LYS A 93 -9.54 1.06 4.12
CA LYS A 93 -10.95 0.97 4.48
C LYS A 93 -11.26 -0.33 5.20
N THR A 94 -12.21 -0.30 6.12
CA THR A 94 -12.69 -1.49 6.84
C THR A 94 -13.55 -2.41 5.97
N LYS A 95 -14.22 -1.86 4.95
CA LYS A 95 -15.01 -2.64 3.99
C LYS A 95 -14.15 -3.10 2.83
N LEU A 96 -14.13 -4.42 2.61
CA LEU A 96 -13.45 -5.04 1.49
C LEU A 96 -14.02 -4.54 0.16
N ARG A 97 -13.14 -4.10 -0.73
CA ARG A 97 -13.50 -3.70 -2.09
C ARG A 97 -13.98 -4.93 -2.87
N TRP A 98 -14.82 -4.70 -3.88
CA TRP A 98 -15.36 -5.80 -4.70
C TRP A 98 -14.25 -6.58 -5.43
N GLU A 99 -13.18 -5.89 -5.88
CA GLU A 99 -12.02 -6.51 -6.54
C GLU A 99 -11.32 -7.51 -5.62
N PHE A 100 -11.23 -7.20 -4.32
CA PHE A 100 -10.64 -8.12 -3.33
C PHE A 100 -11.52 -9.35 -3.08
N LYS A 101 -12.84 -9.17 -3.06
CA LYS A 101 -13.79 -10.30 -2.97
C LYS A 101 -13.69 -11.21 -4.18
N LEU A 102 -13.52 -10.62 -5.38
CA LEU A 102 -13.31 -11.36 -6.61
C LEU A 102 -12.00 -12.16 -6.56
N ALA A 103 -10.91 -11.58 -6.07
CA ALA A 103 -9.65 -12.31 -5.91
C ALA A 103 -9.79 -13.52 -4.96
N ILE A 104 -10.50 -13.37 -3.84
CA ILE A 104 -10.81 -14.49 -2.94
C ILE A 104 -11.65 -15.57 -3.66
N LEU A 105 -12.65 -15.16 -4.43
CA LEU A 105 -13.48 -16.11 -5.19
C LEU A 105 -12.65 -16.90 -6.22
N CYS A 106 -11.77 -16.21 -6.96
CA CYS A 106 -10.83 -16.85 -7.89
C CYS A 106 -9.92 -17.85 -7.18
N GLU A 107 -9.42 -17.50 -6.00
CA GLU A 107 -8.60 -18.39 -5.17
C GLU A 107 -9.37 -19.65 -4.73
N ILE A 108 -10.62 -19.50 -4.30
CA ILE A 108 -11.48 -20.63 -3.93
C ILE A 108 -11.70 -21.56 -5.14
N ILE A 109 -11.99 -20.99 -6.31
CA ILE A 109 -12.16 -21.79 -7.56
C ILE A 109 -10.87 -22.52 -7.89
N TYR A 110 -9.73 -21.86 -7.79
CA TYR A 110 -8.42 -22.47 -8.03
C TYR A 110 -8.13 -23.63 -7.07
N LEU A 111 -8.42 -23.48 -5.77
CA LEU A 111 -8.29 -24.56 -4.78
C LEU A 111 -9.20 -25.76 -5.11
N LEU A 112 -10.41 -25.53 -5.63
CA LEU A 112 -11.28 -26.59 -6.09
C LEU A 112 -10.70 -27.32 -7.31
N VAL A 113 -10.12 -26.60 -8.26
CA VAL A 113 -9.44 -27.21 -9.43
C VAL A 113 -8.25 -28.06 -8.97
N LEU A 114 -7.46 -27.58 -8.01
CA LEU A 114 -6.37 -28.37 -7.42
C LEU A 114 -6.88 -29.62 -6.68
N ALA A 115 -8.00 -29.51 -5.96
CA ALA A 115 -8.61 -30.67 -5.29
C ALA A 115 -9.03 -31.76 -6.28
N ILE A 116 -9.59 -31.36 -7.44
CA ILE A 116 -9.93 -32.32 -8.56
C ILE A 116 -8.64 -32.92 -9.12
N SER A 117 -7.52 -32.21 -9.08
CA SER A 117 -6.22 -32.73 -9.53
C SER A 117 -5.70 -33.89 -8.69
N ILE A 118 -6.07 -34.00 -7.41
CA ILE A 118 -5.59 -35.08 -6.52
C ILE A 118 -5.87 -36.47 -7.11
N PRO A 119 -7.12 -36.81 -7.50
CA PRO A 119 -7.40 -38.10 -8.13
C PRO A 119 -7.06 -38.16 -9.63
N SER A 120 -7.12 -37.03 -10.34
CA SER A 120 -6.99 -37.01 -11.81
C SER A 120 -5.56 -36.80 -12.31
N GLY A 121 -4.63 -36.31 -11.45
CA GLY A 121 -3.27 -35.99 -11.84
C GLY A 121 -3.12 -34.80 -12.82
N LEU A 122 -4.14 -33.95 -12.95
CA LEU A 122 -4.18 -32.87 -13.96
C LEU A 122 -3.08 -31.83 -13.74
N VAL A 123 -2.96 -31.28 -12.53
CA VAL A 123 -1.97 -30.24 -12.22
C VAL A 123 -0.71 -30.87 -11.63
N PHE A 124 -0.88 -31.78 -10.70
CA PHE A 124 0.21 -32.57 -10.13
C PHE A 124 -0.29 -33.96 -9.79
N SER A 125 0.60 -34.94 -9.73
CA SER A 125 0.29 -36.30 -9.30
C SER A 125 1.36 -36.84 -8.36
N VAL A 126 0.96 -37.77 -7.49
CA VAL A 126 1.86 -38.55 -6.66
C VAL A 126 1.57 -40.02 -6.95
N SER A 127 2.56 -40.73 -7.53
CA SER A 127 2.41 -42.13 -7.93
C SER A 127 2.09 -43.02 -6.75
N GLN A 128 1.75 -44.27 -7.03
CA GLN A 128 1.57 -45.30 -5.97
C GLN A 128 2.88 -45.57 -5.21
N GLU A 129 4.02 -45.31 -5.83
CA GLU A 129 5.35 -45.44 -5.23
C GLU A 129 5.76 -44.18 -4.46
N ASN A 130 4.84 -43.23 -4.25
CA ASN A 130 5.06 -41.98 -3.57
C ASN A 130 6.08 -41.06 -4.25
N ILE A 131 6.08 -40.99 -5.58
CA ILE A 131 6.93 -40.10 -6.37
C ILE A 131 6.07 -38.99 -6.95
N TYR A 132 6.47 -37.76 -6.70
CA TYR A 132 5.85 -36.55 -7.24
C TYR A 132 6.15 -36.38 -8.73
N SER A 133 5.17 -35.93 -9.49
CA SER A 133 5.36 -35.47 -10.87
C SER A 133 4.41 -34.32 -11.21
N ARG A 134 4.86 -33.43 -12.12
CA ARG A 134 4.00 -32.39 -12.69
C ARG A 134 2.97 -32.98 -13.63
N GLY A 135 1.72 -32.56 -13.49
CA GLY A 135 0.66 -32.98 -14.40
C GLY A 135 0.68 -32.23 -15.73
N PRO A 136 -0.09 -32.67 -16.73
CA PRO A 136 -0.15 -32.06 -18.07
C PRO A 136 -0.66 -30.61 -18.05
N TYR A 137 -1.43 -30.24 -17.05
CA TYR A 137 -1.97 -28.89 -16.88
C TYR A 137 -1.28 -28.11 -15.75
N PHE A 138 -0.02 -28.39 -15.46
CA PHE A 138 0.76 -27.66 -14.44
C PHE A 138 0.81 -26.14 -14.69
N PHE A 139 0.64 -25.71 -15.94
CA PHE A 139 0.54 -24.29 -16.30
C PHE A 139 -0.63 -23.57 -15.60
N ILE A 140 -1.67 -24.26 -15.10
CA ILE A 140 -2.76 -23.66 -14.31
C ILE A 140 -2.22 -23.05 -13.03
N TYR A 141 -1.31 -23.72 -12.34
CA TYR A 141 -0.61 -23.17 -11.16
C TYR A 141 0.20 -21.94 -11.52
N ILE A 142 1.01 -22.04 -12.59
CA ILE A 142 1.85 -20.92 -13.05
C ILE A 142 0.96 -19.71 -13.36
N PHE A 143 -0.14 -19.92 -14.07
CA PHE A 143 -1.08 -18.86 -14.45
C PHE A 143 -1.76 -18.22 -13.23
N ALA A 144 -2.23 -19.01 -12.26
CA ALA A 144 -2.82 -18.52 -11.02
C ALA A 144 -1.82 -17.65 -10.23
N TYR A 145 -0.56 -18.07 -10.15
CA TYR A 145 0.51 -17.33 -9.49
C TYR A 145 0.79 -16.00 -10.21
N PHE A 146 0.95 -16.00 -11.54
CA PHE A 146 1.16 -14.77 -12.31
C PHE A 146 -0.02 -13.79 -12.19
N ILE A 147 -1.26 -14.25 -12.21
CA ILE A 147 -2.44 -13.40 -11.98
C ILE A 147 -2.37 -12.75 -10.60
N SER A 148 -2.00 -13.50 -9.56
CA SER A 148 -1.91 -12.96 -8.21
C SER A 148 -0.81 -11.90 -8.07
N ILE A 149 0.35 -12.10 -8.71
CA ILE A 149 1.44 -11.11 -8.80
C ILE A 149 0.98 -9.86 -9.55
N PHE A 150 0.30 -10.04 -10.68
CA PHE A 150 -0.23 -8.92 -11.46
C PHE A 150 -1.24 -8.09 -10.64
N TYR A 151 -2.13 -8.77 -9.92
CA TYR A 151 -3.10 -8.13 -9.03
C TYR A 151 -2.42 -7.34 -7.90
N LEU A 152 -1.39 -7.92 -7.25
CA LEU A 152 -0.58 -7.22 -6.24
C LEU A 152 0.09 -5.99 -6.83
N SER A 153 0.73 -6.13 -7.98
CA SER A 153 1.47 -5.08 -8.67
C SER A 153 0.56 -3.92 -9.06
N LEU A 154 -0.56 -4.23 -9.72
CA LEU A 154 -1.55 -3.23 -10.13
C LEU A 154 -2.13 -2.49 -8.91
N SER A 155 -2.52 -3.22 -7.87
CA SER A 155 -3.06 -2.65 -6.64
C SER A 155 -2.06 -1.72 -5.97
N THR A 156 -0.79 -2.10 -5.91
CA THR A 156 0.29 -1.30 -5.32
C THR A 156 0.52 -0.01 -6.12
N ILE A 157 0.56 -0.09 -7.45
CA ILE A 157 0.72 1.08 -8.33
C ILE A 157 -0.45 2.06 -8.16
N LEU A 158 -1.70 1.56 -8.12
CA LEU A 158 -2.88 2.40 -7.97
C LEU A 158 -2.91 3.11 -6.61
N VAL A 159 -2.60 2.38 -5.53
CA VAL A 159 -2.52 2.95 -4.18
C VAL A 159 -1.38 3.97 -4.07
N SER A 160 -0.19 3.66 -4.60
CA SER A 160 0.95 4.57 -4.63
C SER A 160 0.64 5.89 -5.35
N LYS A 161 -0.05 5.83 -6.49
CA LYS A 161 -0.52 7.03 -7.20
C LYS A 161 -1.51 7.84 -6.36
N GLN A 162 -2.45 7.16 -5.68
CA GLN A 162 -3.47 7.82 -4.86
C GLN A 162 -2.86 8.62 -3.69
N PHE A 163 -1.74 8.15 -3.14
CA PHE A 163 -1.07 8.79 -2.00
C PHE A 163 0.10 9.69 -2.40
N GLN A 164 0.27 9.97 -3.70
CA GLN A 164 1.33 10.84 -4.21
C GLN A 164 2.74 10.41 -3.77
N ASN A 165 2.94 9.08 -3.58
CA ASN A 165 4.21 8.53 -3.12
C ASN A 165 5.34 8.87 -4.11
N ARG A 166 6.46 9.34 -3.56
CA ARG A 166 7.67 9.64 -4.30
C ARG A 166 8.37 8.37 -4.80
N SER A 167 8.42 7.37 -3.93
CA SER A 167 9.18 6.12 -4.15
C SER A 167 8.45 5.09 -5.01
N LYS A 168 7.39 5.48 -5.75
CA LYS A 168 6.64 4.56 -6.60
C LYS A 168 7.49 3.83 -7.65
N ALA A 169 8.62 4.40 -8.05
CA ALA A 169 9.55 3.77 -8.99
C ALA A 169 10.19 2.48 -8.41
N LEU A 170 10.27 2.34 -7.09
CA LEU A 170 10.80 1.13 -6.43
C LEU A 170 9.91 -0.11 -6.64
N ILE A 171 8.67 0.07 -7.07
CA ILE A 171 7.76 -1.05 -7.37
C ILE A 171 8.25 -1.83 -8.60
N TYR A 172 8.79 -1.15 -9.62
CA TYR A 172 9.20 -1.80 -10.87
C TYR A 172 10.32 -2.82 -10.68
N PRO A 173 11.44 -2.51 -9.97
CA PRO A 173 12.47 -3.50 -9.66
C PRO A 173 11.92 -4.71 -8.90
N LEU A 174 10.97 -4.52 -7.95
CA LEU A 174 10.35 -5.62 -7.21
C LEU A 174 9.56 -6.55 -8.12
N ILE A 175 8.78 -6.01 -9.06
CA ILE A 175 8.01 -6.79 -10.04
C ILE A 175 8.95 -7.55 -10.98
N ILE A 176 10.00 -6.88 -11.48
CA ILE A 176 11.00 -7.50 -12.38
C ILE A 176 11.71 -8.65 -11.68
N PHE A 177 12.10 -8.47 -10.41
CA PHE A 177 12.76 -9.52 -9.64
C PHE A 177 11.85 -10.75 -9.44
N LEU A 178 10.56 -10.55 -9.10
CA LEU A 178 9.58 -11.63 -8.99
C LEU A 178 9.42 -12.41 -10.31
N ALA A 179 9.29 -11.68 -11.42
CA ALA A 179 9.15 -12.32 -12.72
C ALA A 179 10.42 -13.11 -13.13
N ALA A 180 11.59 -12.53 -12.90
CA ALA A 180 12.87 -13.18 -13.20
C ALA A 180 13.08 -14.44 -12.36
N GLU A 181 12.80 -14.40 -11.05
CA GLU A 181 12.88 -15.54 -10.16
C GLU A 181 11.97 -16.68 -10.65
N THR A 182 10.71 -16.37 -10.97
CA THR A 182 9.76 -17.38 -11.44
C THR A 182 10.21 -18.01 -12.77
N ILE A 183 10.75 -17.22 -13.70
CA ILE A 183 11.31 -17.73 -14.97
C ILE A 183 12.50 -18.65 -14.71
N ILE A 184 13.42 -18.27 -13.83
CA ILE A 184 14.59 -19.08 -13.46
C ILE A 184 14.15 -20.42 -12.88
N GLN A 185 13.15 -20.43 -11.99
CA GLN A 185 12.62 -21.66 -11.40
C GLN A 185 11.96 -22.59 -12.42
N ILE A 186 11.29 -22.02 -13.44
CA ILE A 186 10.72 -22.83 -14.54
C ILE A 186 11.84 -23.45 -15.37
N MET A 187 12.91 -22.70 -15.64
CA MET A 187 14.04 -23.17 -16.46
C MET A 187 14.98 -24.14 -15.71
N VAL A 188 15.10 -23.99 -14.39
CA VAL A 188 16.00 -24.79 -13.53
C VAL A 188 15.19 -25.43 -12.39
N PRO A 189 14.42 -26.50 -12.65
CA PRO A 189 13.48 -27.09 -11.69
C PRO A 189 14.12 -27.58 -10.36
N ASN A 190 15.43 -27.85 -10.36
CA ASN A 190 16.16 -28.34 -9.18
C ASN A 190 16.71 -27.19 -8.30
N LEU A 191 16.44 -25.95 -8.65
CA LEU A 191 16.88 -24.77 -7.90
C LEU A 191 15.82 -24.38 -6.86
N HIS A 192 16.00 -24.83 -5.64
CA HIS A 192 15.05 -24.60 -4.53
C HIS A 192 15.39 -23.32 -3.74
N VAL A 193 15.34 -22.16 -4.39
CA VAL A 193 15.60 -20.84 -3.77
C VAL A 193 14.36 -19.93 -3.75
N SER A 194 13.24 -20.38 -4.29
CA SER A 194 12.06 -19.56 -4.54
C SER A 194 11.49 -18.93 -3.29
N TRP A 195 11.39 -19.69 -2.20
CA TRP A 195 10.84 -19.14 -0.96
C TRP A 195 11.76 -18.11 -0.31
N LEU A 196 13.08 -18.29 -0.43
CA LEU A 196 14.01 -17.25 -0.01
C LEU A 196 13.83 -15.96 -0.81
N CYS A 197 13.63 -16.06 -2.12
CA CYS A 197 13.33 -14.90 -2.98
C CYS A 197 11.99 -14.25 -2.60
N VAL A 198 10.93 -15.04 -2.37
CA VAL A 198 9.63 -14.54 -1.92
C VAL A 198 9.73 -13.86 -0.55
N THR A 199 10.52 -14.40 0.37
CA THR A 199 10.80 -13.80 1.68
C THR A 199 11.48 -12.46 1.52
N LEU A 200 12.60 -12.40 0.77
CA LEU A 200 13.32 -11.14 0.53
C LEU A 200 12.41 -10.08 -0.10
N LEU A 201 11.59 -10.46 -1.07
CA LEU A 201 10.61 -9.56 -1.68
C LEU A 201 9.54 -9.11 -0.69
N SER A 202 9.04 -9.98 0.17
CA SER A 202 8.05 -9.62 1.17
C SER A 202 8.63 -8.66 2.22
N VAL A 203 9.91 -8.80 2.56
CA VAL A 203 10.66 -7.84 3.41
C VAL A 203 10.79 -6.49 2.72
N LEU A 204 11.25 -6.47 1.47
CA LEU A 204 11.36 -5.23 0.69
C LEU A 204 10.00 -4.56 0.49
N TYR A 205 8.95 -5.36 0.29
CA TYR A 205 7.58 -4.85 0.19
C TYR A 205 7.08 -4.27 1.51
N PHE A 206 7.42 -4.87 2.64
CA PHE A 206 7.13 -4.33 3.98
C PHE A 206 7.81 -2.96 4.17
N ILE A 207 9.11 -2.86 3.84
CA ILE A 207 9.87 -1.60 3.94
C ILE A 207 9.22 -0.54 3.04
N TYR A 208 8.90 -0.89 1.79
CA TYR A 208 8.23 0.00 0.85
C TYR A 208 6.88 0.52 1.38
N CYS A 209 6.04 -0.37 1.88
CA CYS A 209 4.74 0.00 2.45
C CYS A 209 4.89 0.85 3.72
N SER A 210 5.82 0.50 4.59
CA SER A 210 6.11 1.25 5.83
C SER A 210 6.54 2.67 5.51
N GLU A 211 7.46 2.83 4.56
CA GLU A 211 7.91 4.15 4.09
C GLU A 211 6.77 4.95 3.45
N MET A 212 5.96 4.31 2.61
CA MET A 212 4.80 4.95 1.99
C MET A 212 3.79 5.48 3.02
N TRP A 213 3.56 4.73 4.11
CA TRP A 213 2.61 5.13 5.15
C TRP A 213 3.19 6.19 6.08
N ASN A 214 4.50 6.17 6.33
CA ASN A 214 5.21 7.20 7.12
C ASN A 214 5.15 8.59 6.48
N GLN A 215 4.95 8.70 5.18
CA GLN A 215 4.81 9.96 4.47
C GLN A 215 3.43 10.62 4.64
N LEU A 216 2.46 9.93 5.24
CA LEU A 216 1.08 10.40 5.31
C LEU A 216 0.69 10.88 6.71
N ASP A 217 -0.17 11.90 6.74
CA ASP A 217 -0.96 12.22 7.93
C ASP A 217 -2.03 11.15 8.16
N SER A 218 -2.07 10.59 9.37
CA SER A 218 -2.93 9.44 9.71
C SER A 218 -4.43 9.77 9.66
N LEU A 219 -4.80 11.01 10.00
CA LEU A 219 -6.19 11.46 10.04
C LEU A 219 -6.72 11.78 8.63
N THR A 220 -5.97 12.55 7.86
CA THR A 220 -6.45 13.12 6.60
C THR A 220 -6.04 12.33 5.36
N GLY A 221 -4.94 11.56 5.45
CA GLY A 221 -4.35 10.84 4.32
C GLY A 221 -3.73 11.73 3.26
N LEU A 222 -3.48 12.99 3.58
CA LEU A 222 -2.55 13.86 2.85
C LEU A 222 -1.11 13.53 3.22
N LEU A 223 -0.14 14.11 2.54
CA LEU A 223 1.25 14.06 2.96
C LEU A 223 1.41 14.83 4.28
N ASN A 224 2.31 14.37 5.15
CA ASN A 224 2.58 15.00 6.44
C ASN A 224 3.62 16.12 6.37
N GLN A 225 3.87 16.78 7.49
CA GLN A 225 4.84 17.86 7.62
C GLN A 225 6.27 17.45 7.24
N ASN A 226 6.72 16.26 7.66
CA ASN A 226 8.05 15.78 7.31
C ASN A 226 8.20 15.59 5.79
N SER A 227 7.16 15.09 5.12
CA SER A 227 7.13 14.98 3.67
C SER A 227 7.15 16.34 2.97
N PHE A 228 6.53 17.38 3.56
CA PHE A 228 6.60 18.74 3.07
C PHE A 228 8.03 19.27 3.16
N LEU A 229 8.67 19.20 4.34
CA LEU A 229 10.03 19.69 4.56
C LEU A 229 11.03 19.01 3.61
N ASN A 230 11.04 17.66 3.58
CA ASN A 230 11.95 16.90 2.72
C ASN A 230 11.78 17.26 1.23
N ARG A 231 10.56 17.49 0.78
CA ARG A 231 10.27 17.75 -0.64
C ARG A 231 10.51 19.21 -1.01
N SER A 232 10.28 20.14 -0.11
CA SER A 232 10.50 21.57 -0.34
C SER A 232 11.97 21.91 -0.59
N HIS A 233 12.90 21.23 0.09
CA HIS A 233 14.34 21.40 -0.11
C HIS A 233 14.86 20.89 -1.47
N GLU A 234 14.15 19.99 -2.10
CA GLU A 234 14.58 19.36 -3.36
C GLU A 234 13.94 19.99 -4.61
N MET A 235 12.98 20.89 -4.41
CA MET A 235 12.18 21.45 -5.49
C MET A 235 12.76 22.75 -6.04
N ASN A 236 13.44 22.67 -7.18
CA ASN A 236 13.75 23.81 -8.04
C ASN A 236 12.59 24.02 -9.05
N TYR A 237 11.49 24.62 -8.58
CA TYR A 237 10.38 24.97 -9.47
C TYR A 237 10.55 26.41 -9.97
N THR A 238 10.86 26.60 -11.24
CA THR A 238 10.92 27.91 -11.89
C THR A 238 9.57 28.62 -12.00
N ASN A 239 8.46 27.88 -11.89
CA ASN A 239 7.09 28.40 -11.97
C ASN A 239 6.14 27.76 -10.92
N GLY A 240 6.69 27.25 -9.82
CA GLY A 240 5.91 26.65 -8.76
C GLY A 240 5.26 27.68 -7.85
N MET A 241 4.28 27.22 -7.06
CA MET A 241 3.57 28.07 -6.09
C MET A 241 3.29 27.27 -4.82
N LEU A 242 3.50 27.91 -3.68
CA LEU A 242 3.04 27.44 -2.37
C LEU A 242 1.69 28.08 -2.06
N ILE A 243 0.73 27.28 -1.65
CA ILE A 243 -0.56 27.73 -1.12
C ILE A 243 -0.69 27.19 0.30
N VAL A 244 -0.96 28.07 1.26
CA VAL A 244 -1.21 27.73 2.67
C VAL A 244 -2.69 27.90 2.98
N PHE A 245 -3.24 26.97 3.78
CA PHE A 245 -4.66 26.97 4.19
C PHE A 245 -4.74 26.90 5.71
N ASP A 246 -5.65 27.66 6.29
CA ASP A 246 -5.97 27.69 7.73
C ASP A 246 -7.47 27.51 7.93
N VAL A 247 -7.87 26.64 8.85
CA VAL A 247 -9.27 26.36 9.14
C VAL A 247 -9.80 27.40 10.15
N ASN A 248 -10.69 28.26 9.71
CA ASN A 248 -11.20 29.35 10.54
C ASN A 248 -11.99 28.82 11.75
N ASP A 249 -11.71 29.40 12.92
CA ASP A 249 -12.42 29.13 14.17
C ASP A 249 -12.48 27.62 14.52
N PHE A 250 -11.43 26.85 14.16
CA PHE A 250 -11.40 25.39 14.37
C PHE A 250 -11.50 25.00 15.84
N LYS A 251 -10.89 25.78 16.75
CA LYS A 251 -11.04 25.58 18.19
C LYS A 251 -12.51 25.63 18.62
N HIS A 252 -13.28 26.60 18.11
CA HIS A 252 -14.72 26.68 18.39
C HIS A 252 -15.49 25.42 17.93
N VAL A 253 -15.11 24.87 16.78
CA VAL A 253 -15.71 23.58 16.31
C VAL A 253 -15.43 22.46 17.30
N ASN A 254 -14.20 22.37 17.81
CA ASN A 254 -13.86 21.35 18.82
C ASN A 254 -14.60 21.56 20.14
N ASP A 255 -14.68 22.82 20.61
CA ASP A 255 -15.31 23.17 21.87
C ASP A 255 -16.82 22.90 21.86
N VAL A 256 -17.50 23.20 20.73
CA VAL A 256 -18.97 23.04 20.60
C VAL A 256 -19.39 21.64 20.17
N TYR A 257 -18.65 21.01 19.22
CA TYR A 257 -19.08 19.74 18.60
C TYR A 257 -18.22 18.55 18.98
N GLY A 258 -17.15 18.78 19.76
CA GLY A 258 -16.19 17.76 20.23
C GLY A 258 -15.15 17.39 19.15
N HIS A 259 -14.01 16.84 19.62
CA HIS A 259 -12.86 16.48 18.78
C HIS A 259 -13.19 15.53 17.63
N VAL A 260 -14.12 14.57 17.84
CA VAL A 260 -14.54 13.64 16.77
C VAL A 260 -15.14 14.37 15.56
N LYS A 261 -15.90 15.43 15.81
CA LYS A 261 -16.46 16.28 14.73
C LYS A 261 -15.39 17.17 14.11
N GLY A 262 -14.46 17.70 14.93
CA GLY A 262 -13.29 18.41 14.44
C GLY A 262 -12.44 17.56 13.49
N ASP A 263 -12.13 16.34 13.86
CA ASP A 263 -11.41 15.37 13.01
C ASP A 263 -12.13 15.09 11.70
N LEU A 264 -13.47 14.97 11.75
CA LEU A 264 -14.29 14.82 10.55
C LEU A 264 -14.21 16.07 9.65
N CYS A 265 -14.23 17.28 10.23
CA CYS A 265 -14.05 18.53 9.47
C CYS A 265 -12.69 18.56 8.76
N LEU A 266 -11.60 18.26 9.48
CA LEU A 266 -10.25 18.19 8.89
C LEU A 266 -10.19 17.17 7.72
N SER A 267 -10.79 16.00 7.90
CA SER A 267 -10.83 14.97 6.87
C SER A 267 -11.64 15.39 5.63
N ILE A 268 -12.75 16.14 5.82
CA ILE A 268 -13.56 16.67 4.72
C ILE A 268 -12.77 17.76 3.96
N ILE A 269 -12.14 18.70 4.68
CA ILE A 269 -11.34 19.78 4.10
C ILE A 269 -10.17 19.20 3.31
N ALA A 270 -9.42 18.27 3.90
CA ALA A 270 -8.33 17.57 3.23
C ALA A 270 -8.76 16.88 1.93
N ASN A 271 -9.95 16.26 1.92
CA ASN A 271 -10.51 15.64 0.72
C ASN A 271 -10.87 16.69 -0.36
N CYS A 272 -11.34 17.87 0.03
CA CYS A 272 -11.59 18.98 -0.90
C CYS A 272 -10.28 19.48 -1.51
N ILE A 273 -9.24 19.72 -0.67
CA ILE A 273 -7.89 20.10 -1.12
C ILE A 273 -7.34 19.04 -2.09
N LYS A 274 -7.39 17.78 -1.72
CA LYS A 274 -6.90 16.68 -2.56
C LYS A 274 -7.59 16.62 -3.92
N LYS A 275 -8.91 16.78 -3.96
CA LYS A 275 -9.68 16.75 -5.21
C LYS A 275 -9.39 17.92 -6.13
N ALA A 276 -9.16 19.10 -5.56
CA ALA A 276 -8.87 20.30 -6.33
C ALA A 276 -7.43 20.34 -6.86
N TYR A 277 -6.47 19.95 -6.04
CA TYR A 277 -5.06 20.24 -6.29
C TYR A 277 -4.18 19.04 -6.60
N ALA A 278 -4.55 17.80 -6.21
CA ALA A 278 -3.66 16.64 -6.31
C ALA A 278 -3.21 16.28 -7.72
N LYS A 279 -3.94 16.68 -8.75
CA LYS A 279 -3.57 16.50 -10.15
C LYS A 279 -2.39 17.39 -10.55
N TYR A 280 -2.28 18.57 -9.96
CA TYR A 280 -1.35 19.64 -10.36
C TYR A 280 -0.22 19.86 -9.36
N GLY A 281 -0.33 19.32 -8.13
CA GLY A 281 0.63 19.53 -7.07
C GLY A 281 0.55 18.48 -5.97
N TYR A 282 1.27 18.73 -4.88
CA TYR A 282 1.31 17.86 -3.72
C TYR A 282 0.58 18.54 -2.55
N CYS A 283 -0.28 17.78 -1.87
CA CYS A 283 -1.14 18.28 -0.80
C CYS A 283 -0.67 17.75 0.54
N TYR A 284 -0.51 18.63 1.53
CA TYR A 284 0.05 18.32 2.83
C TYR A 284 -0.84 18.81 3.97
N ARG A 285 -0.73 18.15 5.13
CA ARG A 285 -1.13 18.71 6.42
C ARG A 285 0.13 18.97 7.22
N ILE A 286 0.36 20.24 7.57
CA ILE A 286 1.61 20.72 8.20
C ILE A 286 1.43 21.09 9.68
N GLY A 287 0.20 21.22 10.14
CA GLY A 287 -0.15 21.57 11.52
C GLY A 287 -1.48 20.94 11.93
N GLY A 288 -1.99 21.35 13.09
CA GLY A 288 -3.27 20.88 13.64
C GLY A 288 -4.42 21.13 12.67
N ASP A 289 -4.61 22.37 12.26
CA ASP A 289 -5.63 22.89 11.35
C ASP A 289 -5.04 23.56 10.10
N GLU A 290 -3.71 23.41 9.90
CA GLU A 290 -2.98 23.98 8.79
C GLU A 290 -2.71 22.96 7.68
N PHE A 291 -2.96 23.36 6.45
CA PHE A 291 -2.65 22.58 5.25
C PHE A 291 -1.83 23.41 4.28
N CYS A 292 -1.10 22.74 3.40
CA CYS A 292 -0.46 23.42 2.29
C CYS A 292 -0.48 22.58 1.00
N VAL A 293 -0.28 23.27 -0.11
CA VAL A 293 -0.16 22.67 -1.44
C VAL A 293 1.07 23.25 -2.13
N LEU A 294 1.92 22.37 -2.64
CA LEU A 294 3.00 22.71 -3.56
C LEU A 294 2.54 22.46 -4.99
N LEU A 295 2.12 23.50 -5.71
CA LEU A 295 1.80 23.42 -7.13
C LEU A 295 3.09 23.41 -7.96
N LYS A 296 3.11 22.55 -8.98
CA LYS A 296 4.23 22.46 -9.94
C LYS A 296 4.24 23.64 -10.94
N ASN A 297 3.08 24.22 -11.19
CA ASN A 297 2.92 25.35 -12.09
C ASN A 297 1.82 26.28 -11.55
N CYS A 298 2.15 27.57 -11.36
CA CYS A 298 1.25 28.59 -10.83
C CYS A 298 0.02 28.85 -11.74
N ARG A 299 0.11 28.57 -13.05
CA ARG A 299 -1.02 28.73 -13.98
C ARG A 299 -2.27 27.94 -13.62
N ASN A 300 -2.11 26.91 -12.80
CA ASN A 300 -3.23 26.06 -12.38
C ASN A 300 -3.92 26.57 -11.10
N GLU A 301 -3.40 27.61 -10.45
CA GLU A 301 -3.86 28.07 -9.13
C GLU A 301 -5.31 28.53 -9.18
N GLU A 302 -5.67 29.41 -10.11
CA GLU A 302 -7.03 29.96 -10.21
C GLU A 302 -8.09 28.89 -10.44
N SER A 303 -7.84 27.95 -11.36
CA SER A 303 -8.78 26.85 -11.63
C SER A 303 -8.94 25.92 -10.43
N CYS A 304 -7.84 25.66 -9.70
CA CYS A 304 -7.86 24.82 -8.51
C CYS A 304 -8.57 25.50 -7.33
N SER A 305 -8.36 26.81 -7.11
CA SER A 305 -9.01 27.56 -6.04
C SER A 305 -10.53 27.69 -6.27
N ILE A 306 -10.96 27.94 -7.49
CA ILE A 306 -12.39 27.93 -7.86
C ILE A 306 -13.01 26.55 -7.58
N GLN A 307 -12.32 25.47 -7.97
CA GLN A 307 -12.79 24.10 -7.73
C GLN A 307 -12.85 23.80 -6.22
N PHE A 308 -11.84 24.22 -5.46
CA PHE A 308 -11.80 24.06 -3.99
C PHE A 308 -12.99 24.77 -3.33
N ASP A 309 -13.23 26.04 -3.67
CA ASP A 309 -14.32 26.85 -3.12
C ASP A 309 -15.70 26.21 -3.44
N HIS A 310 -15.89 25.73 -4.66
CA HIS A 310 -17.11 25.02 -5.04
C HIS A 310 -17.32 23.75 -4.21
N LEU A 311 -16.27 22.96 -4.01
CA LEU A 311 -16.32 21.75 -3.19
C LEU A 311 -16.61 22.08 -1.74
N MET A 312 -15.97 23.11 -1.17
CA MET A 312 -16.20 23.57 0.21
C MET A 312 -17.64 24.04 0.41
N LYS A 313 -18.17 24.89 -0.46
CA LYS A 313 -19.57 25.33 -0.41
C LYS A 313 -20.56 24.16 -0.47
N SER A 314 -20.32 23.19 -1.34
CA SER A 314 -21.12 21.97 -1.43
C SER A 314 -21.11 21.15 -0.12
N LYS A 315 -19.93 21.03 0.52
CA LYS A 315 -19.79 20.31 1.78
C LYS A 315 -20.40 21.06 2.96
N GLN A 316 -20.28 22.39 3.02
CA GLN A 316 -20.88 23.23 4.05
C GLN A 316 -22.42 23.20 4.01
N ARG A 317 -23.02 23.06 2.83
CA ARG A 317 -24.48 22.83 2.71
C ARG A 317 -24.92 21.54 3.38
N LYS A 318 -24.10 20.49 3.30
CA LYS A 318 -24.39 19.17 3.88
C LYS A 318 -24.03 19.09 5.37
N TYR A 319 -22.91 19.71 5.76
CA TYR A 319 -22.37 19.68 7.11
C TYR A 319 -22.35 21.09 7.68
N LYS A 320 -23.42 21.48 8.38
CA LYS A 320 -23.61 22.86 8.90
C LYS A 320 -22.54 23.33 9.89
N TYR A 321 -21.85 22.38 10.53
CA TYR A 321 -20.74 22.62 11.45
C TYR A 321 -19.37 22.72 10.76
N LEU A 322 -19.31 22.53 9.42
CA LEU A 322 -18.05 22.61 8.70
C LEU A 322 -17.58 24.06 8.58
N PRO A 323 -16.41 24.43 9.17
CA PRO A 323 -15.92 25.78 9.16
C PRO A 323 -15.48 26.22 7.77
N SER A 324 -15.32 27.54 7.61
CA SER A 324 -14.68 28.11 6.43
C SER A 324 -13.16 27.93 6.49
N VAL A 325 -12.51 28.01 5.32
CA VAL A 325 -11.06 27.90 5.19
C VAL A 325 -10.55 29.19 4.55
N SER A 326 -9.50 29.78 5.12
CA SER A 326 -8.76 30.88 4.53
C SER A 326 -7.51 30.34 3.86
N TYR A 327 -7.10 30.92 2.74
CA TYR A 327 -5.89 30.51 2.05
C TYR A 327 -5.16 31.71 1.45
N GLY A 328 -3.85 31.54 1.26
CA GLY A 328 -2.98 32.51 0.62
C GLY A 328 -1.90 31.80 -0.18
N SER A 329 -1.42 32.43 -1.23
CA SER A 329 -0.45 31.83 -2.16
C SER A 329 0.78 32.74 -2.34
N ALA A 330 1.94 32.09 -2.64
CA ALA A 330 3.19 32.76 -3.00
C ALA A 330 3.95 31.96 -4.05
N LEU A 331 4.62 32.64 -4.97
CA LEU A 331 5.44 32.02 -6.01
C LEU A 331 6.74 31.45 -5.42
N LEU A 332 7.16 30.31 -5.87
CA LEU A 332 8.45 29.69 -5.54
C LEU A 332 9.57 30.32 -6.41
N LEU A 333 9.84 31.60 -6.22
CA LEU A 333 10.86 32.33 -7.01
C LEU A 333 12.27 32.21 -6.42
N THR A 334 12.39 31.94 -5.13
CA THR A 334 13.66 31.79 -4.40
C THR A 334 13.74 30.39 -3.79
N GLY A 335 14.95 29.85 -3.69
CA GLY A 335 15.17 28.50 -3.10
C GLY A 335 14.88 28.41 -1.60
N ASP A 336 14.49 29.51 -0.94
CA ASP A 336 14.14 29.53 0.48
C ASP A 336 12.63 29.38 0.69
N ILE A 337 12.24 28.16 1.05
CA ILE A 337 10.84 27.80 1.32
C ILE A 337 10.27 28.53 2.54
N VAL A 338 11.12 28.96 3.48
CA VAL A 338 10.68 29.64 4.71
C VAL A 338 10.15 31.04 4.34
N SER A 339 10.92 31.81 3.58
CA SER A 339 10.48 33.14 3.10
C SER A 339 9.24 33.07 2.23
N VAL A 340 9.13 32.03 1.39
CA VAL A 340 7.92 31.80 0.55
C VAL A 340 6.72 31.46 1.42
N LYS A 341 6.89 30.66 2.48
CA LYS A 341 5.82 30.34 3.41
C LYS A 341 5.35 31.58 4.15
N ASP A 342 6.27 32.41 4.67
CA ASP A 342 5.94 33.65 5.36
C ASP A 342 5.12 34.60 4.46
N LEU A 343 5.48 34.71 3.18
CA LEU A 343 4.73 35.54 2.23
C LEU A 343 3.32 34.94 1.95
N ALA A 344 3.20 33.63 1.82
CA ALA A 344 1.91 32.96 1.63
C ALA A 344 1.01 33.15 2.87
N ASP A 345 1.58 33.08 4.09
CA ASP A 345 0.87 33.33 5.36
C ASP A 345 0.39 34.78 5.46
N GLN A 346 1.21 35.77 5.08
CA GLN A 346 0.79 37.18 5.02
C GLN A 346 -0.37 37.38 4.05
N ASN A 347 -0.32 36.78 2.88
CA ASN A 347 -1.39 36.84 1.89
C ASN A 347 -2.68 36.18 2.42
N MET A 348 -2.56 35.04 3.10
CA MET A 348 -3.68 34.35 3.77
C MET A 348 -4.30 35.23 4.86
N TYR A 349 -3.49 35.86 5.70
CA TYR A 349 -3.98 36.78 6.76
C TYR A 349 -4.75 37.96 6.17
N SER A 350 -4.21 38.57 5.11
CA SER A 350 -4.87 39.67 4.39
C SER A 350 -6.26 39.22 3.81
N TYR A 351 -6.33 38.01 3.27
CA TYR A 351 -7.59 37.42 2.80
C TYR A 351 -8.57 37.21 3.96
N LYS A 352 -8.09 36.69 5.09
CA LYS A 352 -8.90 36.46 6.31
C LYS A 352 -9.50 37.75 6.85
N GLN A 353 -8.75 38.86 6.88
CA GLN A 353 -9.24 40.18 7.29
C GLN A 353 -10.29 40.74 6.35
N LYS A 354 -10.09 40.65 5.02
CA LYS A 354 -11.07 41.13 4.03
C LYS A 354 -12.42 40.40 4.16
N ASN A 355 -12.40 39.08 4.43
CA ASN A 355 -13.60 38.28 4.58
C ASN A 355 -14.33 38.53 5.92
N LYS A 356 -13.62 38.85 7.02
CA LYS A 356 -14.23 39.27 8.29
C LYS A 356 -14.95 40.62 8.15
N ARG A 357 -14.38 41.57 7.44
CA ARG A 357 -15.03 42.89 7.18
C ARG A 357 -16.32 42.75 6.36
N LYS A 358 -16.37 41.82 5.39
CA LYS A 358 -17.57 41.57 4.57
C LYS A 358 -18.70 40.83 5.32
N LYS A 359 -18.40 40.15 6.43
CA LYS A 359 -19.40 39.46 7.27
C LYS A 359 -19.90 40.32 8.43
N GLY A 360 -19.23 41.43 8.72
CA GLY A 360 -19.61 42.41 9.76
C GLY A 360 -20.40 43.62 9.22
N GLN A 361 -20.64 43.64 7.93
CA GLN A 361 -21.59 44.51 7.25
C GLN A 361 -22.83 43.74 6.86
#